data_73bc9e8ad2748b638a831e5a75f737f1
#
_entry.id   73bc9e8ad2748b638a831e5a75f737f1
#
_cell.length_a   1.000
_cell.length_b   1.000
_cell.length_c   1.000
_cell.angle_alpha   90.00
_cell.angle_beta   90.00
_cell.angle_gamma   90.00
#
_symmetry.space_group_name_H-M   'P 1'
#
loop_
_entity.id
_entity.type
_entity.pdbx_description
1 polymer ?
#
loop_
_entity_poly.entity_id
_entity_poly.type
_entity_poly.pdbx_seq_one_letter_code
_entity_poly.pdbx_strand_id
1 'polypeptide(L)'
;MGSIDGAWENLDWSHGDIGEGYPHSGLLTSYIINPALTFGLSDYFNLTISQAIGTRVMDYNEVPGIAEQTTHHRDEGTDSNFSNANGGWFGDTRLLLRYLILNDGMQGNRLFIGTGLTIPSKYRLTASPFIKDENGVYPEHRHFSMSEGTYQWLGELQFFRKLTPPIIFWGVSTSIAHPISESKERFLSPTRLDFSFTLLTQKIEFINAALGVYIQYKYSGAAQWNGIETKNSKGSVITPGFGFIWTTQNKVGIAVNLLFPKLLTGNLAMIDSQPDQKLTAYQISLGVRKTFDYIIPFLE
;
A
#
# COMPACT_ATOMS: atom_id res chain seq x y z
N MET A 1 -16.03 -11.28 -10.55
CA MET A 1 -15.33 -10.08 -11.06
C MET A 1 -13.84 -10.29 -10.91
N GLY A 2 -13.04 -9.98 -11.92
CA GLY A 2 -11.59 -9.93 -11.82
C GLY A 2 -11.09 -8.49 -11.93
N SER A 3 -10.06 -8.15 -11.20
CA SER A 3 -9.35 -6.88 -11.34
C SER A 3 -7.84 -7.07 -11.25
N ILE A 4 -7.12 -6.14 -11.86
CA ILE A 4 -5.68 -5.97 -11.71
C ILE A 4 -5.45 -4.46 -11.53
N ASP A 5 -4.89 -4.11 -10.39
CA ASP A 5 -4.50 -2.74 -10.08
C ASP A 5 -2.96 -2.69 -10.03
N GLY A 6 -2.36 -1.86 -10.86
CA GLY A 6 -0.92 -1.61 -10.90
C GLY A 6 -0.61 -0.22 -10.40
N ALA A 7 0.49 -0.05 -9.69
CA ALA A 7 1.01 1.23 -9.24
C ALA A 7 2.51 1.32 -9.48
N TRP A 8 2.93 2.43 -10.03
CA TRP A 8 4.31 2.91 -10.04
C TRP A 8 4.38 4.12 -9.15
N GLU A 9 5.22 4.04 -8.13
CA GLU A 9 5.45 5.12 -7.17
C GLU A 9 6.93 5.50 -7.20
N ASN A 10 7.15 6.79 -7.16
CA ASN A 10 8.47 7.38 -7.09
C ASN A 10 8.50 8.32 -5.89
N LEU A 11 9.46 8.11 -5.00
CA LEU A 11 9.59 8.82 -3.74
C LEU A 11 11.02 9.32 -3.60
N ASP A 12 11.20 10.61 -3.79
CA ASP A 12 12.45 11.34 -3.58
C ASP A 12 12.49 11.83 -2.14
N TRP A 13 13.52 11.45 -1.40
CA TRP A 13 13.66 11.73 0.01
C TRP A 13 15.04 12.26 0.37
N SER A 14 15.08 13.10 1.39
CA SER A 14 16.33 13.54 2.00
C SER A 14 16.14 13.86 3.48
N HIS A 15 17.19 13.73 4.25
CA HIS A 15 17.27 14.22 5.63
C HIS A 15 18.68 14.71 5.94
N GLY A 16 18.80 15.56 6.97
CA GLY A 16 20.09 16.07 7.44
C GLY A 16 20.97 14.98 8.04
N ASP A 17 22.16 15.37 8.44
CA ASP A 17 23.13 14.49 9.10
C ASP A 17 22.56 13.88 10.39
N ILE A 18 22.69 12.59 10.54
CA ILE A 18 22.25 11.81 11.70
C ILE A 18 23.42 11.35 12.60
N GLY A 19 24.57 11.98 12.46
CA GLY A 19 25.78 11.68 13.23
C GLY A 19 26.89 11.01 12.41
N GLU A 20 26.71 10.92 11.09
CA GLU A 20 27.69 10.34 10.17
C GLU A 20 28.51 11.42 9.43
N GLY A 21 28.22 12.71 9.69
CA GLY A 21 28.95 13.85 9.13
C GLY A 21 28.47 14.32 7.77
N TYR A 22 27.36 13.75 7.22
CA TYR A 22 26.80 14.14 5.92
C TYR A 22 25.28 13.90 5.83
N PRO A 23 24.57 14.63 4.98
CA PRO A 23 23.15 14.40 4.74
C PRO A 23 22.93 13.16 3.87
N HIS A 24 21.80 12.53 4.02
CA HIS A 24 21.36 11.38 3.21
C HIS A 24 20.23 11.78 2.27
N SER A 25 20.26 11.24 1.07
CA SER A 25 19.16 11.37 0.13
C SER A 25 19.12 10.18 -0.84
N GLY A 26 17.95 9.96 -1.42
CA GLY A 26 17.78 8.87 -2.36
C GLY A 26 16.40 8.87 -3.01
N LEU A 27 16.25 7.95 -3.95
CA LEU A 27 15.06 7.73 -4.74
C LEU A 27 14.55 6.31 -4.51
N LEU A 28 13.38 6.17 -3.90
CA LEU A 28 12.70 4.88 -3.78
C LEU A 28 11.68 4.73 -4.91
N THR A 29 11.88 3.76 -5.77
CA THR A 29 10.94 3.41 -6.83
C THR A 29 10.23 2.10 -6.48
N SER A 30 8.89 2.12 -6.53
CA SER A 30 8.05 0.95 -6.27
C SER A 30 7.24 0.60 -7.51
N TYR A 31 7.23 -0.69 -7.85
CA TYR A 31 6.39 -1.28 -8.88
C TYR A 31 5.53 -2.36 -8.23
N ILE A 32 4.24 -2.14 -8.14
CA ILE A 32 3.34 -3.07 -7.45
C ILE A 32 2.14 -3.34 -8.34
N ILE A 33 1.78 -4.61 -8.50
CA ILE A 33 0.51 -5.05 -9.09
C ILE A 33 -0.27 -5.83 -8.05
N ASN A 34 -1.58 -5.69 -8.06
CA ASN A 34 -2.48 -6.35 -7.12
C ASN A 34 -3.65 -7.01 -7.87
N PRO A 35 -3.44 -8.19 -8.44
CA PRO A 35 -4.54 -8.97 -9.00
C PRO A 35 -5.53 -9.37 -7.90
N ALA A 36 -6.82 -9.31 -8.22
CA ALA A 36 -7.89 -9.71 -7.32
C ALA A 36 -9.03 -10.42 -8.04
N LEU A 37 -9.62 -11.40 -7.35
CA LEU A 37 -10.83 -12.08 -7.75
C LEU A 37 -11.91 -11.85 -6.69
N THR A 38 -13.08 -11.39 -7.13
CA THR A 38 -14.24 -11.24 -6.27
C THR A 38 -15.35 -12.17 -6.72
N PHE A 39 -15.81 -12.99 -5.80
CA PHE A 39 -16.90 -13.95 -5.98
C PHE A 39 -18.13 -13.41 -5.24
N GLY A 40 -19.26 -13.30 -5.92
CA GLY A 40 -20.56 -13.14 -5.28
C GLY A 40 -20.98 -14.48 -4.71
N LEU A 41 -21.14 -14.58 -3.40
CA LEU A 41 -21.61 -15.79 -2.72
C LEU A 41 -23.12 -15.78 -2.55
N SER A 42 -23.72 -14.60 -2.52
CA SER A 42 -25.15 -14.33 -2.51
C SER A 42 -25.40 -12.87 -2.92
N ASP A 43 -26.66 -12.43 -2.87
CA ASP A 43 -27.01 -11.02 -3.10
C ASP A 43 -26.40 -10.07 -2.07
N TYR A 44 -26.01 -10.60 -0.92
CA TYR A 44 -25.47 -9.82 0.20
C TYR A 44 -23.99 -10.06 0.48
N PHE A 45 -23.46 -11.22 0.14
CA PHE A 45 -22.09 -11.60 0.46
C PHE A 45 -21.20 -11.67 -0.77
N ASN A 46 -20.01 -11.13 -0.63
CA ASN A 46 -18.92 -11.36 -1.59
C ASN A 46 -17.61 -11.66 -0.88
N LEU A 47 -16.81 -12.52 -1.51
CA LEU A 47 -15.46 -12.86 -1.09
C LEU A 47 -14.47 -12.33 -2.11
N THR A 48 -13.50 -11.56 -1.64
CA THR A 48 -12.38 -11.09 -2.46
C THR A 48 -11.08 -11.75 -2.02
N ILE A 49 -10.33 -12.26 -2.99
CA ILE A 49 -8.98 -12.79 -2.82
C ILE A 49 -8.07 -11.89 -3.64
N SER A 50 -7.03 -11.35 -3.02
CA SER A 50 -6.04 -10.51 -3.72
C SER A 50 -4.62 -10.84 -3.28
N GLN A 51 -3.66 -10.58 -4.17
CA GLN A 51 -2.24 -10.88 -3.97
C GLN A 51 -1.41 -9.68 -4.41
N ALA A 52 -0.62 -9.11 -3.49
CA ALA A 52 0.36 -8.11 -3.87
C ALA A 52 1.56 -8.78 -4.55
N ILE A 53 1.99 -8.25 -5.69
CA ILE A 53 3.17 -8.71 -6.44
C ILE A 53 3.93 -7.46 -6.87
N GLY A 54 5.23 -7.42 -6.64
CA GLY A 54 6.00 -6.25 -7.06
C GLY A 54 7.42 -6.23 -6.54
N THR A 55 8.04 -5.08 -6.69
CA THR A 55 9.41 -4.83 -6.23
C THR A 55 9.57 -3.36 -5.83
N ARG A 56 10.54 -3.10 -4.96
CA ARG A 56 10.99 -1.78 -4.57
C ARG A 56 12.50 -1.70 -4.78
N VAL A 57 12.95 -0.61 -5.34
CA VAL A 57 14.37 -0.34 -5.59
C VAL A 57 14.71 1.02 -5.01
N MET A 58 15.82 1.10 -4.28
CA MET A 58 16.35 2.33 -3.69
C MET A 58 17.66 2.68 -4.37
N ASP A 59 17.71 3.88 -4.90
CA ASP A 59 18.94 4.51 -5.39
C ASP A 59 19.37 5.61 -4.43
N TYR A 60 20.58 5.51 -3.87
CA TYR A 60 21.14 6.53 -3.00
C TYR A 60 21.95 7.54 -3.78
N ASN A 61 21.80 8.82 -3.42
CA ASN A 61 22.63 9.87 -4.00
C ASN A 61 24.02 9.84 -3.35
N GLU A 62 25.05 9.83 -4.20
CA GLU A 62 26.44 9.89 -3.73
C GLU A 62 26.76 11.29 -3.20
N VAL A 63 27.46 11.38 -2.06
CA VAL A 63 28.03 12.64 -1.56
C VAL A 63 29.51 12.69 -2.00
N PRO A 64 29.95 13.73 -2.76
CA PRO A 64 31.33 13.82 -3.24
C PRO A 64 32.34 13.74 -2.10
N GLY A 65 33.32 12.85 -2.24
CA GLY A 65 34.41 12.69 -1.29
C GLY A 65 34.23 11.63 -0.20
N ILE A 66 33.06 10.97 -0.15
CA ILE A 66 32.78 9.91 0.82
C ILE A 66 32.52 8.60 0.05
N ALA A 67 33.54 7.75 -0.03
CA ALA A 67 33.48 6.51 -0.79
C ALA A 67 32.55 5.43 -0.15
N GLU A 68 32.27 5.54 1.14
CA GLU A 68 31.57 4.50 1.92
C GLU A 68 30.07 4.75 2.11
N GLN A 69 29.53 5.89 1.70
CA GLN A 69 28.12 6.21 1.98
C GLN A 69 27.10 5.33 1.27
N THR A 70 27.53 4.64 0.23
CA THR A 70 26.68 3.69 -0.49
C THR A 70 26.65 2.31 0.17
N THR A 71 27.41 2.08 1.23
CA THR A 71 27.51 0.77 1.90
C THR A 71 26.51 0.58 3.02
N HIS A 72 25.95 1.64 3.57
CA HIS A 72 25.05 1.56 4.73
C HIS A 72 23.77 0.74 4.51
N HIS A 73 23.28 0.69 3.28
CA HIS A 73 22.11 -0.12 2.92
C HIS A 73 22.42 -1.17 1.87
N ARG A 74 23.69 -1.32 1.55
CA ARG A 74 24.16 -2.47 0.83
C ARG A 74 24.24 -3.61 1.81
N ASP A 75 23.96 -4.74 1.30
CA ASP A 75 24.03 -5.97 2.00
C ASP A 75 25.41 -6.14 2.64
N GLU A 76 25.42 -6.13 3.93
CA GLU A 76 26.61 -6.33 4.71
C GLU A 76 27.15 -7.73 4.43
N GLY A 77 28.15 -7.81 3.59
CA GLY A 77 28.79 -9.06 3.20
C GLY A 77 28.50 -9.58 1.80
N THR A 78 27.76 -8.86 0.97
CA THR A 78 27.61 -9.18 -0.44
C THR A 78 28.08 -8.04 -1.34
N ASP A 79 28.72 -8.39 -2.46
CA ASP A 79 29.15 -7.44 -3.49
C ASP A 79 27.99 -6.84 -4.29
N SER A 80 26.76 -7.22 -3.96
CA SER A 80 25.59 -6.85 -4.73
C SER A 80 24.84 -5.71 -4.10
N ASN A 81 24.82 -4.58 -4.79
CA ASN A 81 23.87 -3.54 -4.54
C ASN A 81 22.46 -4.07 -4.57
N PHE A 82 21.77 -4.13 -3.44
CA PHE A 82 20.35 -4.34 -3.39
C PHE A 82 19.79 -5.60 -4.05
N SER A 83 20.58 -6.56 -4.50
CA SER A 83 20.00 -7.82 -4.97
C SER A 83 19.25 -8.52 -3.83
N ASN A 84 19.69 -8.33 -2.59
CA ASN A 84 18.99 -8.78 -1.39
C ASN A 84 18.06 -7.70 -0.80
N ALA A 85 18.25 -6.44 -1.15
CA ALA A 85 17.31 -5.37 -0.85
C ALA A 85 15.96 -5.58 -1.56
N ASN A 86 15.96 -6.28 -2.68
CA ASN A 86 14.74 -6.76 -3.29
C ASN A 86 14.14 -7.85 -2.39
N GLY A 87 13.23 -7.46 -1.52
CA GLY A 87 12.55 -8.34 -0.56
C GLY A 87 11.71 -9.46 -1.17
N GLY A 88 11.88 -9.75 -2.46
CA GLY A 88 11.11 -10.73 -3.24
C GLY A 88 9.90 -10.10 -3.92
N TRP A 89 9.28 -10.88 -4.81
CA TRP A 89 8.19 -10.42 -5.67
C TRP A 89 6.81 -10.51 -5.04
N PHE A 90 6.59 -11.44 -4.11
CA PHE A 90 5.26 -11.74 -3.57
C PHE A 90 5.10 -11.11 -2.19
N GLY A 91 4.13 -10.24 -2.06
CA GLY A 91 3.62 -9.73 -0.80
C GLY A 91 2.60 -10.68 -0.18
N ASP A 92 1.79 -10.15 0.71
CA ASP A 92 0.81 -10.93 1.45
C ASP A 92 -0.45 -11.17 0.61
N THR A 93 -1.06 -12.35 0.80
CA THR A 93 -2.38 -12.67 0.25
C THR A 93 -3.45 -12.12 1.19
N ARG A 94 -4.46 -11.44 0.65
CA ARG A 94 -5.58 -10.91 1.41
C ARG A 94 -6.87 -11.66 1.05
N LEU A 95 -7.60 -12.09 2.07
CA LEU A 95 -8.92 -12.69 1.97
C LEU A 95 -9.89 -11.75 2.68
N LEU A 96 -10.92 -11.28 1.99
CA LEU A 96 -11.88 -10.32 2.55
C LEU A 96 -13.30 -10.70 2.19
N LEU A 97 -14.10 -11.00 3.20
CA LEU A 97 -15.54 -11.26 3.11
C LEU A 97 -16.28 -9.96 3.41
N ARG A 98 -17.16 -9.54 2.50
CA ARG A 98 -18.01 -8.35 2.66
C ARG A 98 -19.49 -8.74 2.73
N TYR A 99 -20.21 -8.04 3.58
CA TYR A 99 -21.65 -8.10 3.72
C TYR A 99 -22.29 -6.76 3.36
N LEU A 100 -23.31 -6.78 2.49
CA LEU A 100 -24.10 -5.62 2.09
C LEU A 100 -25.18 -5.36 3.13
N ILE A 101 -24.99 -4.35 4.00
CA ILE A 101 -25.93 -3.98 5.05
C ILE A 101 -27.10 -3.19 4.49
N LEU A 102 -26.80 -2.23 3.60
CA LEU A 102 -27.78 -1.34 3.00
C LEU A 102 -27.61 -1.34 1.48
N ASN A 103 -28.72 -1.57 0.79
CA ASN A 103 -28.83 -1.42 -0.66
C ASN A 103 -30.14 -0.69 -0.98
N ASP A 104 -30.08 0.62 -1.00
CA ASP A 104 -31.20 1.45 -1.41
C ASP A 104 -31.13 1.66 -2.95
N GLY A 105 -31.80 0.79 -3.65
CA GLY A 105 -31.79 0.78 -5.11
C GLY A 105 -32.33 2.07 -5.73
N MET A 106 -33.25 2.78 -5.09
CA MET A 106 -33.84 4.03 -5.62
C MET A 106 -32.92 5.23 -5.40
N GLN A 107 -32.34 5.39 -4.21
CA GLN A 107 -31.42 6.49 -3.89
C GLN A 107 -29.97 6.12 -4.19
N GLY A 108 -29.70 4.84 -4.54
CA GLY A 108 -28.38 4.35 -4.87
C GLY A 108 -27.37 4.35 -3.72
N ASN A 109 -27.85 4.31 -2.47
CA ASN A 109 -26.99 4.16 -1.30
C ASN A 109 -26.61 2.71 -1.11
N ARG A 110 -25.33 2.43 -0.85
CA ARG A 110 -24.83 1.11 -0.51
C ARG A 110 -23.85 1.20 0.67
N LEU A 111 -24.06 0.33 1.66
CA LEU A 111 -23.20 0.21 2.82
C LEU A 111 -22.73 -1.23 2.94
N PHE A 112 -21.41 -1.42 2.95
CA PHE A 112 -20.78 -2.72 3.18
C PHE A 112 -19.96 -2.69 4.46
N ILE A 113 -19.98 -3.80 5.18
CA ILE A 113 -19.00 -4.13 6.21
C ILE A 113 -18.20 -5.33 5.74
N GLY A 114 -16.90 -5.34 6.04
CA GLY A 114 -16.00 -6.43 5.66
C GLY A 114 -15.15 -6.90 6.83
N THR A 115 -14.82 -8.19 6.82
CA THR A 115 -13.81 -8.77 7.70
C THR A 115 -12.96 -9.77 6.93
N GLY A 116 -11.73 -9.96 7.35
CA GLY A 116 -10.83 -10.82 6.62
C GLY A 116 -9.51 -11.07 7.30
N LEU A 117 -8.61 -11.68 6.54
CA LEU A 117 -7.27 -12.06 6.98
C LEU A 117 -6.23 -11.73 5.92
N THR A 118 -5.06 -11.34 6.39
CA THR A 118 -3.83 -11.32 5.59
C THR A 118 -2.99 -12.54 5.92
N ILE A 119 -2.58 -13.27 4.88
CA ILE A 119 -1.71 -14.45 4.99
C ILE A 119 -0.33 -14.02 4.49
N PRO A 120 0.71 -14.07 5.35
CA PRO A 120 2.04 -13.61 4.98
C PRO A 120 2.70 -14.53 3.96
N SER A 121 3.45 -13.94 3.04
CA SER A 121 4.32 -14.69 2.13
C SER A 121 5.66 -15.03 2.80
N LYS A 122 6.46 -15.88 2.14
CA LYS A 122 7.82 -16.20 2.58
C LYS A 122 8.82 -15.05 2.40
N TYR A 123 8.48 -14.05 1.61
CA TYR A 123 9.33 -12.88 1.31
C TYR A 123 9.12 -11.77 2.34
N ARG A 124 9.46 -12.06 3.59
CA ARG A 124 9.29 -11.19 4.76
C ARG A 124 10.62 -10.70 5.28
N LEU A 125 10.54 -9.72 6.17
CA LEU A 125 11.68 -9.29 6.98
C LEU A 125 12.19 -10.46 7.84
N THR A 126 13.49 -10.68 7.84
CA THR A 126 14.13 -11.81 8.55
C THR A 126 14.87 -11.39 9.81
N ALA A 127 15.29 -10.12 9.88
CA ALA A 127 15.94 -9.54 11.04
C ALA A 127 15.66 -8.03 11.10
N SER A 128 15.88 -7.44 12.27
CA SER A 128 15.79 -5.99 12.43
C SER A 128 16.99 -5.30 11.78
N PRO A 129 16.77 -4.31 10.91
CA PRO A 129 17.86 -3.51 10.36
C PRO A 129 18.49 -2.54 11.40
N PHE A 130 17.92 -2.44 12.60
CA PHE A 130 18.29 -1.45 13.62
C PHE A 130 18.88 -2.04 14.89
N ILE A 131 18.90 -3.36 15.01
CA ILE A 131 19.35 -4.06 16.23
C ILE A 131 20.57 -4.91 15.87
N LYS A 132 21.72 -4.58 16.46
CA LYS A 132 22.94 -5.39 16.35
C LYS A 132 22.80 -6.70 17.13
N ASP A 133 23.48 -7.74 16.66
CA ASP A 133 23.60 -9.02 17.34
C ASP A 133 24.52 -8.91 18.60
N GLU A 134 24.73 -10.04 19.27
CA GLU A 134 25.61 -10.13 20.45
C GLU A 134 27.07 -9.76 20.16
N ASN A 135 27.49 -9.81 18.90
CA ASN A 135 28.83 -9.44 18.44
C ASN A 135 28.93 -7.98 17.99
N GLY A 136 27.84 -7.22 18.09
CA GLY A 136 27.78 -5.83 17.66
C GLY A 136 27.63 -5.63 16.14
N VAL A 137 27.32 -6.70 15.40
CA VAL A 137 27.13 -6.70 13.95
C VAL A 137 25.64 -6.63 13.63
N TYR A 138 25.26 -5.89 12.58
CA TYR A 138 23.89 -5.94 12.08
C TYR A 138 23.66 -7.30 11.38
N PRO A 139 22.61 -8.04 11.75
CA PRO A 139 22.32 -9.31 11.11
C PRO A 139 21.90 -9.10 9.66
N GLU A 140 22.16 -10.08 8.81
CA GLU A 140 21.68 -10.09 7.45
C GLU A 140 20.14 -9.95 7.44
N HIS A 141 19.64 -8.97 6.73
CA HIS A 141 18.23 -8.64 6.68
C HIS A 141 17.80 -8.27 5.25
N ARG A 142 16.52 -8.45 4.96
CA ARG A 142 15.93 -8.04 3.69
C ARG A 142 15.39 -6.63 3.79
N HIS A 143 15.85 -5.76 2.90
CA HIS A 143 15.23 -4.46 2.72
C HIS A 143 13.97 -4.60 1.85
N PHE A 144 13.03 -3.66 2.00
CA PHE A 144 11.86 -3.51 1.14
C PHE A 144 11.04 -4.78 0.89
N SER A 145 10.99 -5.67 1.88
CA SER A 145 10.16 -6.86 1.82
C SER A 145 8.72 -6.53 1.43
N MET A 146 8.14 -7.31 0.52
CA MET A 146 6.75 -7.15 0.11
C MET A 146 5.75 -7.71 1.13
N SER A 147 6.23 -8.54 2.07
CA SER A 147 5.47 -9.12 3.16
C SER A 147 6.02 -8.67 4.50
N GLU A 148 5.14 -8.45 5.46
CA GLU A 148 5.52 -8.18 6.86
C GLU A 148 5.73 -9.44 7.69
N GLY A 149 5.37 -10.61 7.15
CA GLY A 149 5.55 -11.88 7.83
C GLY A 149 4.57 -12.15 8.96
N THR A 150 3.56 -11.31 9.16
CA THR A 150 2.56 -11.44 10.23
C THR A 150 1.19 -11.71 9.67
N TYR A 151 0.41 -12.56 10.35
CA TYR A 151 -1.03 -12.66 10.09
C TYR A 151 -1.72 -11.41 10.63
N GLN A 152 -2.59 -10.83 9.83
CA GLN A 152 -3.34 -9.64 10.22
C GLN A 152 -4.83 -9.88 10.07
N TRP A 153 -5.61 -9.47 11.05
CA TRP A 153 -7.04 -9.30 10.90
C TRP A 153 -7.33 -8.04 10.09
N LEU A 154 -8.30 -8.14 9.19
CA LEU A 154 -8.78 -7.05 8.36
C LEU A 154 -10.20 -6.69 8.75
N GLY A 155 -10.47 -5.40 8.94
CA GLY A 155 -11.81 -4.84 9.05
C GLY A 155 -12.01 -3.80 7.95
N GLU A 156 -13.23 -3.70 7.41
CA GLU A 156 -13.56 -2.73 6.36
C GLU A 156 -14.96 -2.19 6.52
N LEU A 157 -15.14 -0.92 6.19
CA LEU A 157 -16.44 -0.27 6.05
C LEU A 157 -16.42 0.55 4.76
N GLN A 158 -17.45 0.38 3.90
CA GLN A 158 -17.57 1.12 2.65
C GLN A 158 -18.97 1.69 2.53
N PHE A 159 -19.07 2.97 2.24
CA PHE A 159 -20.32 3.63 1.89
C PHE A 159 -20.21 4.29 0.52
N PHE A 160 -21.19 4.04 -0.32
CA PHE A 160 -21.28 4.61 -1.65
C PHE A 160 -22.65 5.23 -1.88
N ARG A 161 -22.68 6.34 -2.59
CA ARG A 161 -23.91 6.99 -3.01
C ARG A 161 -23.86 7.39 -4.47
N LYS A 162 -24.89 6.99 -5.19
CA LYS A 162 -25.15 7.46 -6.56
C LYS A 162 -25.81 8.85 -6.49
N LEU A 163 -25.39 9.75 -7.36
CA LEU A 163 -25.91 11.12 -7.45
C LEU A 163 -26.42 11.38 -8.87
N THR A 164 -27.01 12.57 -9.05
CA THR A 164 -27.39 13.09 -10.36
C THR A 164 -26.24 13.92 -10.95
N PRO A 165 -26.14 14.01 -12.31
CA PRO A 165 -25.12 14.85 -12.96
C PRO A 165 -25.05 16.27 -12.44
N PRO A 166 -23.85 16.90 -12.45
CA PRO A 166 -22.61 16.46 -13.11
C PRO A 166 -21.78 15.46 -12.30
N ILE A 167 -22.05 15.27 -11.02
CA ILE A 167 -21.38 14.31 -10.16
C ILE A 167 -22.30 13.10 -10.01
N ILE A 168 -21.87 11.96 -10.50
CA ILE A 168 -22.71 10.75 -10.53
C ILE A 168 -22.48 9.80 -9.36
N PHE A 169 -21.39 9.98 -8.63
CA PHE A 169 -21.00 9.07 -7.57
C PHE A 169 -20.05 9.71 -6.57
N TRP A 170 -20.23 9.40 -5.30
CA TRP A 170 -19.20 9.57 -4.29
C TRP A 170 -19.16 8.36 -3.37
N GLY A 171 -18.01 8.13 -2.77
CA GLY A 171 -17.83 7.01 -1.86
C GLY A 171 -16.75 7.28 -0.82
N VAL A 172 -16.93 6.64 0.32
CA VAL A 172 -15.97 6.61 1.43
C VAL A 172 -15.68 5.14 1.73
N SER A 173 -14.42 4.82 1.90
CA SER A 173 -14.05 3.53 2.50
C SER A 173 -13.02 3.74 3.60
N THR A 174 -13.10 2.91 4.63
CA THR A 174 -12.11 2.81 5.68
C THR A 174 -11.77 1.35 5.92
N SER A 175 -10.51 1.08 6.18
CA SER A 175 -10.06 -0.25 6.54
C SER A 175 -9.04 -0.20 7.66
N ILE A 176 -9.02 -1.28 8.44
CA ILE A 176 -8.03 -1.54 9.48
C ILE A 176 -7.34 -2.87 9.17
N ALA A 177 -6.02 -2.90 9.34
CA ALA A 177 -5.24 -4.12 9.38
C ALA A 177 -4.53 -4.17 10.73
N HIS A 178 -4.81 -5.20 11.52
CA HIS A 178 -4.25 -5.36 12.87
C HIS A 178 -3.54 -6.71 12.99
N PRO A 179 -2.26 -6.73 13.42
CA PRO A 179 -1.53 -7.98 13.57
C PRO A 179 -2.19 -8.87 14.63
N ILE A 180 -2.31 -10.17 14.32
CA ILE A 180 -2.85 -11.17 15.24
C ILE A 180 -1.72 -11.75 16.09
N SER A 181 -0.52 -11.87 15.51
CA SER A 181 0.63 -12.46 16.16
C SER A 181 1.93 -11.91 15.58
N GLU A 182 3.00 -12.04 16.35
CA GLU A 182 4.35 -11.79 15.85
C GLU A 182 4.74 -12.80 14.75
N SER A 183 5.67 -12.40 13.89
CA SER A 183 6.34 -13.30 12.95
C SER A 183 7.25 -14.29 13.71
N LYS A 184 7.80 -15.27 12.99
CA LYS A 184 8.79 -16.21 13.56
C LYS A 184 10.05 -15.49 14.02
N GLU A 185 10.38 -14.37 13.40
CA GLU A 185 11.53 -13.52 13.69
C GLU A 185 11.21 -12.48 14.77
N ARG A 186 10.06 -12.63 15.47
CA ARG A 186 9.58 -11.74 16.54
C ARG A 186 9.33 -10.30 16.09
N PHE A 187 8.96 -10.14 14.84
CA PHE A 187 8.45 -8.88 14.30
C PHE A 187 6.93 -8.82 14.47
N LEU A 188 6.44 -7.74 15.06
CA LEU A 188 5.01 -7.41 15.09
C LEU A 188 4.78 -6.21 14.16
N SER A 189 4.01 -6.45 13.11
CA SER A 189 3.67 -5.38 12.16
C SER A 189 2.79 -4.31 12.83
N PRO A 190 2.83 -3.06 12.34
CA PRO A 190 2.01 -2.01 12.90
C PRO A 190 0.53 -2.21 12.58
N THR A 191 -0.36 -1.74 13.46
CA THR A 191 -1.76 -1.51 13.08
C THR A 191 -1.82 -0.41 12.04
N ARG A 192 -2.55 -0.65 10.94
CA ARG A 192 -2.76 0.33 9.87
C ARG A 192 -4.22 0.70 9.75
N LEU A 193 -4.45 1.96 9.48
CA LEU A 193 -5.76 2.52 9.14
C LEU A 193 -5.65 3.19 7.78
N ASP A 194 -6.53 2.80 6.88
CA ASP A 194 -6.67 3.44 5.58
C ASP A 194 -8.05 4.06 5.48
N PHE A 195 -8.10 5.29 5.02
CA PHE A 195 -9.32 5.99 4.69
C PHE A 195 -9.23 6.47 3.24
N SER A 196 -10.30 6.35 2.48
CA SER A 196 -10.38 6.92 1.14
C SER A 196 -11.71 7.57 0.87
N PHE A 197 -11.65 8.69 0.18
CA PHE A 197 -12.79 9.38 -0.40
C PHE A 197 -12.63 9.40 -1.92
N THR A 198 -13.70 9.11 -2.63
CA THR A 198 -13.75 9.11 -4.10
C THR A 198 -14.96 9.88 -4.57
N LEU A 199 -14.77 10.71 -5.58
CA LEU A 199 -15.82 11.44 -6.27
C LEU A 199 -15.67 11.23 -7.77
N LEU A 200 -16.76 10.90 -8.48
CA LEU A 200 -16.77 10.70 -9.92
C LEU A 200 -17.75 11.63 -10.60
N THR A 201 -17.33 12.21 -11.71
CA THR A 201 -18.19 12.98 -12.60
C THR A 201 -18.95 12.07 -13.56
N GLN A 202 -19.95 12.62 -14.22
CA GLN A 202 -20.47 12.00 -15.43
C GLN A 202 -19.36 11.91 -16.49
N LYS A 203 -19.57 11.04 -17.47
CA LYS A 203 -18.68 10.87 -18.59
C LYS A 203 -18.54 12.18 -19.39
N ILE A 204 -17.32 12.60 -19.62
CA ILE A 204 -16.95 13.73 -20.45
C ILE A 204 -16.89 13.23 -21.89
N GLU A 205 -17.76 13.76 -22.75
CA GLU A 205 -17.97 13.19 -24.10
C GLU A 205 -16.72 13.18 -24.98
N PHE A 206 -15.95 14.29 -25.00
CA PHE A 206 -14.83 14.42 -25.93
C PHE A 206 -13.66 13.47 -25.61
N ILE A 207 -13.47 13.03 -24.34
CA ILE A 207 -12.46 12.05 -23.94
C ILE A 207 -13.05 10.67 -23.67
N ASN A 208 -14.37 10.57 -23.71
CA ASN A 208 -15.11 9.33 -23.46
C ASN A 208 -14.82 8.69 -22.08
N ALA A 209 -14.50 9.50 -21.07
CA ALA A 209 -14.10 9.07 -19.72
C ALA A 209 -14.80 9.88 -18.63
N ALA A 210 -14.99 9.30 -17.45
CA ALA A 210 -15.34 10.01 -16.23
C ALA A 210 -14.09 10.52 -15.55
N LEU A 211 -14.15 11.73 -14.98
CA LEU A 211 -13.10 12.25 -14.10
C LEU A 211 -13.34 11.75 -12.67
N GLY A 212 -12.31 11.20 -12.05
CA GLY A 212 -12.26 10.84 -10.65
C GLY A 212 -11.39 11.79 -9.85
N VAL A 213 -11.85 12.16 -8.66
CA VAL A 213 -11.04 12.87 -7.65
C VAL A 213 -10.94 11.98 -6.42
N TYR A 214 -9.74 11.87 -5.87
CA TYR A 214 -9.41 10.95 -4.80
C TYR A 214 -8.70 11.67 -3.66
N ILE A 215 -9.04 11.30 -2.44
CA ILE A 215 -8.26 11.64 -1.26
C ILE A 215 -8.10 10.36 -0.46
N GLN A 216 -6.84 9.98 -0.20
CA GLN A 216 -6.52 8.85 0.66
C GLN A 216 -5.78 9.36 1.89
N TYR A 217 -6.05 8.78 3.04
CA TYR A 217 -5.29 8.98 4.25
C TYR A 217 -4.88 7.61 4.79
N LYS A 218 -3.59 7.45 5.05
CA LYS A 218 -3.02 6.23 5.61
C LYS A 218 -2.32 6.56 6.91
N TYR A 219 -2.60 5.78 7.94
CA TYR A 219 -1.91 5.83 9.21
C TYR A 219 -1.30 4.47 9.52
N SER A 220 -0.06 4.48 9.97
CA SER A 220 0.67 3.32 10.50
C SER A 220 1.02 3.60 11.96
N GLY A 221 0.65 2.69 12.84
CA GLY A 221 1.12 2.67 14.21
C GLY A 221 2.61 2.27 14.30
N ALA A 222 3.08 2.03 15.50
CA ALA A 222 4.44 1.54 15.71
C ALA A 222 4.54 0.03 15.42
N ALA A 223 5.58 -0.38 14.70
CA ALA A 223 6.01 -1.77 14.63
C ALA A 223 6.88 -2.13 15.82
N GLN A 224 7.05 -3.42 16.10
CA GLN A 224 7.91 -3.88 17.19
C GLN A 224 8.82 -5.02 16.73
N TRP A 225 10.02 -5.05 17.27
CA TRP A 225 10.93 -6.18 17.21
C TRP A 225 11.26 -6.66 18.62
N ASN A 226 11.08 -7.94 18.90
CA ASN A 226 11.29 -8.52 20.24
C ASN A 226 10.53 -7.76 21.34
N GLY A 227 9.33 -7.23 21.05
CA GLY A 227 8.55 -6.43 21.99
C GLY A 227 9.01 -4.98 22.15
N ILE A 228 10.05 -4.56 21.43
CA ILE A 228 10.58 -3.18 21.46
C ILE A 228 10.06 -2.41 20.25
N GLU A 229 9.53 -1.21 20.49
CA GLU A 229 9.04 -0.35 19.43
C GLU A 229 10.17 0.04 18.48
N THR A 230 9.92 -0.17 17.18
CA THR A 230 10.87 0.19 16.11
C THR A 230 10.78 1.68 15.82
N LYS A 231 11.92 2.36 15.85
CA LYS A 231 12.01 3.77 15.46
C LYS A 231 11.50 3.95 14.01
N ASN A 232 10.92 5.10 13.74
CA ASN A 232 10.42 5.51 12.41
C ASN A 232 9.33 4.63 11.78
N SER A 233 8.73 3.71 12.53
CA SER A 233 7.66 2.86 12.02
C SER A 233 6.27 3.51 12.06
N LYS A 234 6.10 4.56 12.85
CA LYS A 234 4.84 5.28 13.03
C LYS A 234 4.77 6.50 12.13
N GLY A 235 3.66 6.64 11.41
CA GLY A 235 3.49 7.79 10.54
C GLY A 235 2.12 7.87 9.88
N SER A 236 1.89 8.97 9.20
CA SER A 236 0.68 9.18 8.41
C SER A 236 0.95 9.91 7.11
N VAL A 237 0.21 9.55 6.07
CA VAL A 237 0.32 10.09 4.73
C VAL A 237 -1.05 10.48 4.23
N ILE A 238 -1.19 11.67 3.65
CA ILE A 238 -2.34 12.06 2.85
C ILE A 238 -1.97 12.03 1.38
N THR A 239 -2.86 11.49 0.54
CA THR A 239 -2.62 11.32 -0.88
C THR A 239 -3.80 11.86 -1.67
N PRO A 240 -3.82 13.15 -2.01
CA PRO A 240 -4.75 13.67 -3.00
C PRO A 240 -4.38 13.16 -4.40
N GLY A 241 -5.38 13.07 -5.27
CA GLY A 241 -5.18 12.68 -6.64
C GLY A 241 -6.40 12.81 -7.52
N PHE A 242 -6.19 12.60 -8.80
CA PHE A 242 -7.25 12.58 -9.80
C PHE A 242 -6.94 11.52 -10.87
N GLY A 243 -7.94 11.19 -11.66
CA GLY A 243 -7.77 10.23 -12.74
C GLY A 243 -8.96 10.15 -13.65
N PHE A 244 -8.84 9.29 -14.66
CA PHE A 244 -9.86 9.06 -15.67
C PHE A 244 -10.30 7.60 -15.67
N ILE A 245 -11.58 7.39 -15.84
CA ILE A 245 -12.18 6.07 -15.87
C ILE A 245 -12.94 5.90 -17.20
N TRP A 246 -12.52 4.90 -17.96
CA TRP A 246 -13.19 4.45 -19.17
C TRP A 246 -13.97 3.18 -18.85
N THR A 247 -15.18 3.09 -19.39
CA THR A 247 -15.97 1.86 -19.31
C THR A 247 -16.35 1.44 -20.73
N THR A 248 -15.94 0.22 -21.10
CA THR A 248 -16.24 -0.35 -22.41
C THR A 248 -17.61 -1.02 -22.42
N GLN A 249 -18.13 -1.28 -23.61
CA GLN A 249 -19.40 -2.01 -23.80
C GLN A 249 -19.34 -3.43 -23.19
N ASN A 250 -18.16 -4.05 -23.14
CA ASN A 250 -17.94 -5.39 -22.61
C ASN A 250 -17.78 -5.43 -21.08
N LYS A 251 -18.27 -4.41 -20.36
CA LYS A 251 -18.18 -4.28 -18.90
C LYS A 251 -16.73 -4.29 -18.38
N VAL A 252 -15.77 -3.84 -19.18
CA VAL A 252 -14.39 -3.61 -18.75
C VAL A 252 -14.25 -2.15 -18.33
N GLY A 253 -13.85 -1.93 -17.10
CA GLY A 253 -13.44 -0.62 -16.59
C GLY A 253 -11.93 -0.49 -16.62
N ILE A 254 -11.42 0.64 -17.11
CA ILE A 254 -10.00 1.00 -17.10
C ILE A 254 -9.88 2.32 -16.36
N ALA A 255 -9.02 2.39 -15.35
CA ALA A 255 -8.75 3.60 -14.59
C ALA A 255 -7.27 3.95 -14.67
N VAL A 256 -6.96 5.21 -14.91
CA VAL A 256 -5.60 5.76 -14.82
C VAL A 256 -5.65 6.92 -13.84
N ASN A 257 -4.82 6.87 -12.79
CA ASN A 257 -4.82 7.87 -11.75
C ASN A 257 -3.41 8.43 -11.53
N LEU A 258 -3.35 9.72 -11.19
CA LEU A 258 -2.17 10.41 -10.73
C LEU A 258 -2.40 10.85 -9.29
N LEU A 259 -1.54 10.42 -8.39
CA LEU A 259 -1.65 10.58 -6.95
C LEU A 259 -0.39 11.25 -6.41
N PHE A 260 -0.54 12.08 -5.37
CA PHE A 260 0.53 12.89 -4.79
C PHE A 260 0.64 12.64 -3.28
N PRO A 261 1.33 11.57 -2.84
CA PRO A 261 1.53 11.29 -1.43
C PRO A 261 2.26 12.44 -0.72
N LYS A 262 1.76 12.83 0.46
CA LYS A 262 2.41 13.81 1.35
C LYS A 262 2.47 13.24 2.75
N LEU A 263 3.67 13.19 3.32
CA LEU A 263 3.88 12.81 4.71
C LEU A 263 3.31 13.90 5.61
N LEU A 264 2.45 13.54 6.56
CA LEU A 264 1.89 14.44 7.57
C LEU A 264 2.60 14.28 8.91
N THR A 265 2.83 13.04 9.30
CA THR A 265 3.57 12.70 10.52
C THR A 265 4.46 11.51 10.23
N GLY A 266 5.54 11.37 10.97
CA GLY A 266 6.54 10.33 10.81
C GLY A 266 7.90 10.93 10.49
N ASN A 267 8.90 10.06 10.43
CA ASN A 267 10.28 10.46 10.30
C ASN A 267 10.99 9.58 9.26
N LEU A 268 11.83 10.15 8.42
CA LEU A 268 12.64 9.41 7.44
C LEU A 268 13.99 8.95 8.04
N ALA A 269 14.34 9.43 9.23
CA ALA A 269 15.58 9.13 9.92
C ALA A 269 15.33 8.48 11.27
N MET A 270 16.34 7.84 11.85
CA MET A 270 16.25 7.18 13.16
C MET A 270 16.15 8.16 14.36
N ILE A 271 16.27 9.46 14.13
CA ILE A 271 16.27 10.49 15.17
C ILE A 271 14.96 11.26 15.12
N ASP A 272 14.30 11.43 16.25
CA ASP A 272 12.96 12.01 16.38
C ASP A 272 12.88 13.51 16.01
N SER A 273 14.00 14.20 15.84
CA SER A 273 14.06 15.62 15.51
C SER A 273 14.98 15.87 14.31
N GLN A 274 14.42 15.76 13.10
CA GLN A 274 15.13 16.10 11.87
C GLN A 274 14.48 17.31 11.21
N PRO A 275 15.04 18.52 11.37
CA PRO A 275 14.45 19.74 10.80
C PRO A 275 14.51 19.78 9.27
N ASP A 276 15.44 19.07 8.62
CA ASP A 276 15.72 19.17 7.20
C ASP A 276 15.17 18.01 6.36
N GLN A 277 14.19 17.30 6.91
CA GLN A 277 13.53 16.20 6.22
C GLN A 277 12.69 16.72 5.04
N LYS A 278 12.91 16.17 3.85
CA LYS A 278 12.11 16.44 2.65
C LYS A 278 11.62 15.14 2.04
N LEU A 279 10.39 15.16 1.56
CA LEU A 279 9.76 14.06 0.86
C LEU A 279 8.93 14.60 -0.28
N THR A 280 9.24 14.20 -1.50
CA THR A 280 8.43 14.45 -2.69
C THR A 280 8.07 13.12 -3.32
N ALA A 281 6.78 12.88 -3.47
CA ALA A 281 6.31 11.62 -4.02
C ALA A 281 5.21 11.84 -5.05
N TYR A 282 5.19 10.99 -6.07
CA TYR A 282 4.07 10.84 -6.98
C TYR A 282 3.87 9.37 -7.32
N GLN A 283 2.62 9.03 -7.61
CA GLN A 283 2.23 7.68 -7.97
C GLN A 283 1.32 7.72 -9.20
N ILE A 284 1.62 6.88 -10.18
CA ILE A 284 0.74 6.59 -11.31
C ILE A 284 0.14 5.21 -11.07
N SER A 285 -1.19 5.10 -11.14
CA SER A 285 -1.84 3.80 -11.05
C SER A 285 -2.69 3.51 -12.28
N LEU A 286 -2.69 2.24 -12.65
CA LEU A 286 -3.52 1.68 -13.72
C LEU A 286 -4.37 0.56 -13.12
N GLY A 287 -5.69 0.70 -13.20
CA GLY A 287 -6.63 -0.33 -12.78
C GLY A 287 -7.40 -0.88 -13.98
N VAL A 288 -7.50 -2.19 -14.08
CA VAL A 288 -8.36 -2.87 -15.06
C VAL A 288 -9.31 -3.79 -14.31
N ARG A 289 -10.59 -3.68 -14.55
CA ARG A 289 -11.63 -4.46 -13.90
C ARG A 289 -12.62 -5.01 -14.91
N LYS A 290 -12.96 -6.29 -14.78
CA LYS A 290 -13.98 -6.95 -15.61
C LYS A 290 -14.97 -7.71 -14.75
N THR A 291 -16.26 -7.49 -14.99
CA THR A 291 -17.33 -8.32 -14.44
C THR A 291 -17.62 -9.46 -15.40
N PHE A 292 -17.69 -10.67 -14.88
CA PHE A 292 -18.06 -11.87 -15.63
C PHE A 292 -19.49 -12.24 -15.27
N ASP A 293 -20.28 -12.54 -16.29
CA ASP A 293 -21.63 -13.09 -16.11
C ASP A 293 -21.51 -14.63 -15.96
N TYR A 294 -20.94 -15.07 -14.81
CA TYR A 294 -20.75 -16.48 -14.51
C TYR A 294 -21.43 -16.80 -13.18
N ILE A 295 -22.32 -17.76 -13.21
CA ILE A 295 -22.96 -18.29 -12.03
C ILE A 295 -22.10 -19.44 -11.53
N ILE A 296 -21.70 -19.40 -10.27
CA ILE A 296 -20.92 -20.48 -9.65
C ILE A 296 -21.88 -21.66 -9.45
N PRO A 297 -21.67 -22.82 -10.10
CA PRO A 297 -22.48 -24.01 -9.80
C PRO A 297 -22.43 -24.28 -8.31
N PHE A 298 -23.54 -24.61 -7.69
CA PHE A 298 -23.78 -24.85 -6.25
C PHE A 298 -24.13 -23.60 -5.41
N LEU A 299 -24.23 -22.42 -5.99
CA LEU A 299 -24.73 -21.20 -5.32
C LEU A 299 -26.07 -20.71 -5.89
N GLU A 300 -26.73 -21.55 -6.66
CA GLU A 300 -28.11 -21.33 -7.13
C GLU A 300 -29.14 -21.58 -6.03
#